data_ac4d2e282562e105be047367f8c0e501
#
_entry.id   ac4d2e282562e105be047367f8c0e501
#
_cell.length_a   1.000
_cell.length_b   1.000
_cell.length_c   1.000
_cell.angle_alpha   90.00
_cell.angle_beta   90.00
_cell.angle_gamma   90.00
#
_symmetry.space_group_name_H-M   'P 1'
#
loop_
_entity.id
_entity.type
_entity.pdbx_description
1 polymer ?
#
loop_
_entity_poly.entity_id
_entity_poly.type
_entity_poly.pdbx_seq_one_letter_code
_entity_poly.pdbx_strand_id
1 'polypeptide(L)'
;RQIRYLLDSEVQSSDDATKILKLPLSNVIHTLYVKVECTTGSTSAQDLDIDDVVDKIEVIGNGSEVLFSLTPPEARLYGLLDFGQPIAEKVDETANAVMFAVYPILFGRTEWDPNFWLPCSKFTDLELRIKYSPTIAATAWATGTVTITVIALMTMGGDPGQYMGTLRKTTIYDFTTVASGDEVIDLPRRLLYRRGLIYCYESGTEDGTDITKVKLSLNNDERIPFNLEWADLADLNQLLYDIKAERAMKIYRADTDVVYTITAEGQGLGLLNETMFGGEAQI
;
A
#
# COMPACT_ATOMS: atom_id res chain seq x y z
N ARG A 1 18.28 10.12 18.82
CA ARG A 1 19.08 9.25 17.94
C ARG A 1 18.15 8.38 17.10
N GLN A 2 18.30 8.46 15.78
CA GLN A 2 17.56 7.60 14.85
C GLN A 2 18.23 6.22 14.77
N ILE A 3 17.42 5.18 14.76
CA ILE A 3 17.85 3.79 14.60
C ILE A 3 16.91 3.02 13.68
N ARG A 4 17.45 2.05 12.97
CA ARG A 4 16.66 0.95 12.37
C ARG A 4 16.71 -0.22 13.32
N TYR A 5 15.57 -0.70 13.72
CA TYR A 5 15.45 -1.75 14.73
C TYR A 5 14.54 -2.87 14.23
N LEU A 6 15.03 -4.10 14.33
CA LEU A 6 14.23 -5.29 14.07
C LEU A 6 13.26 -5.48 15.22
N LEU A 7 11.96 -5.32 14.97
CA LEU A 7 10.92 -5.51 15.97
C LEU A 7 10.53 -6.99 16.10
N ASP A 8 10.45 -7.68 14.98
CA ASP A 8 10.05 -9.09 14.92
C ASP A 8 10.56 -9.75 13.63
N SER A 9 10.80 -11.06 13.68
CA SER A 9 11.09 -11.88 12.51
C SER A 9 10.76 -13.32 12.83
N GLU A 10 9.63 -13.82 12.32
CA GLU A 10 9.11 -15.14 12.71
C GLU A 10 8.43 -15.83 11.54
N VAL A 11 8.68 -17.14 11.44
CA VAL A 11 7.91 -18.04 10.57
C VAL A 11 6.56 -18.29 11.23
N GLN A 12 5.49 -18.13 10.49
CA GLN A 12 4.14 -18.29 11.00
C GLN A 12 3.78 -19.79 11.11
N SER A 13 3.15 -20.16 12.21
CA SER A 13 2.76 -21.55 12.50
C SER A 13 1.46 -21.99 11.82
N SER A 14 0.73 -21.08 11.24
CA SER A 14 -0.53 -21.32 10.52
C SER A 14 -0.46 -20.69 9.14
N ASP A 15 -1.13 -21.28 8.17
CA ASP A 15 -1.22 -20.74 6.81
C ASP A 15 -2.35 -19.70 6.66
N ASP A 16 -3.29 -19.64 7.61
CA ASP A 16 -4.36 -18.63 7.66
C ASP A 16 -4.46 -18.10 9.08
N ALA A 17 -4.04 -16.85 9.29
CA ALA A 17 -4.10 -16.21 10.59
C ALA A 17 -3.90 -14.68 10.49
N THR A 18 -3.96 -14.05 11.66
CA THR A 18 -3.56 -12.66 11.84
C THR A 18 -2.37 -12.58 12.79
N LYS A 19 -1.22 -12.14 12.30
CA LYS A 19 -0.08 -11.78 13.13
C LYS A 19 -0.37 -10.45 13.81
N ILE A 20 -0.29 -10.42 15.14
CA ILE A 20 -0.43 -9.19 15.94
C ILE A 20 0.90 -8.90 16.62
N LEU A 21 1.47 -7.74 16.35
CA LEU A 21 2.69 -7.25 16.95
C LEU A 21 2.42 -5.97 17.73
N LYS A 22 2.72 -5.99 19.03
CA LYS A 22 2.68 -4.77 19.86
C LYS A 22 3.87 -3.88 19.52
N LEU A 23 3.60 -2.62 19.18
CA LEU A 23 4.62 -1.65 18.89
C LEU A 23 5.10 -0.93 20.16
N PRO A 24 6.39 -0.52 20.23
CA PRO A 24 6.95 0.13 21.42
C PRO A 24 6.35 1.51 21.67
N LEU A 25 5.80 1.75 22.87
CA LEU A 25 5.11 3.00 23.21
C LEU A 25 6.06 4.15 23.61
N SER A 26 7.33 3.90 23.80
CA SER A 26 8.29 4.89 24.33
C SER A 26 9.05 5.67 23.25
N ASN A 27 8.87 5.33 21.98
CA ASN A 27 9.64 5.86 20.86
C ASN A 27 8.76 6.64 19.87
N VAL A 28 9.40 7.28 18.91
CA VAL A 28 8.73 7.90 17.76
C VAL A 28 9.04 7.07 16.53
N ILE A 29 8.02 6.51 15.90
CA ILE A 29 8.17 5.70 14.69
C ILE A 29 8.01 6.60 13.46
N HIS A 30 8.97 6.54 12.54
CA HIS A 30 8.93 7.23 11.27
C HIS A 30 8.30 6.35 10.19
N THR A 31 8.83 5.13 10.07
CA THR A 31 8.45 4.15 9.05
C THR A 31 8.51 2.75 9.64
N LEU A 32 7.55 1.92 9.29
CA LEU A 32 7.64 0.48 9.45
C LEU A 32 7.89 -0.15 8.09
N TYR A 33 8.77 -1.12 8.03
CA TYR A 33 9.01 -1.96 6.86
C TYR A 33 8.53 -3.36 7.19
N VAL A 34 7.47 -3.78 6.54
CA VAL A 34 6.88 -5.12 6.69
C VAL A 34 7.37 -5.95 5.52
N LYS A 35 8.30 -6.87 5.79
CA LYS A 35 8.75 -7.84 4.80
C LYS A 35 7.95 -9.12 4.98
N VAL A 36 7.36 -9.58 3.91
CA VAL A 36 6.66 -10.86 3.83
C VAL A 36 7.44 -11.76 2.88
N GLU A 37 7.74 -12.97 3.32
CA GLU A 37 8.39 -14.01 2.54
C GLU A 37 7.49 -15.24 2.53
N CYS A 38 7.42 -15.90 1.39
CA CYS A 38 6.76 -17.19 1.26
C CYS A 38 7.52 -18.06 0.25
N THR A 39 7.47 -19.36 0.43
CA THR A 39 8.09 -20.31 -0.51
C THR A 39 7.05 -20.83 -1.48
N THR A 40 7.39 -20.89 -2.76
CA THR A 40 6.55 -21.50 -3.79
C THR A 40 6.38 -22.99 -3.56
N GLY A 41 5.33 -23.57 -4.11
CA GLY A 41 5.05 -25.00 -4.01
C GLY A 41 6.11 -25.89 -4.68
N SER A 42 5.88 -27.19 -4.64
CA SER A 42 6.81 -28.20 -5.17
C SER A 42 6.83 -28.29 -6.70
N THR A 43 5.94 -27.59 -7.39
CA THR A 43 5.86 -27.51 -8.85
C THR A 43 6.00 -26.04 -9.25
N SER A 44 6.75 -25.77 -10.31
CA SER A 44 6.86 -24.39 -10.84
C SER A 44 5.47 -23.83 -11.12
N ALA A 45 5.22 -22.67 -10.58
CA ALA A 45 3.96 -21.96 -10.71
C ALA A 45 3.98 -21.03 -11.93
N GLN A 46 2.84 -20.44 -12.22
CA GLN A 46 2.71 -19.35 -13.18
C GLN A 46 1.80 -18.29 -12.54
N ASP A 47 2.18 -17.05 -12.72
CA ASP A 47 1.39 -15.89 -12.29
C ASP A 47 1.17 -15.81 -10.76
N LEU A 48 2.17 -16.22 -9.95
CA LEU A 48 2.14 -16.01 -8.50
C LEU A 48 2.53 -14.58 -8.16
N ASP A 49 1.69 -13.92 -7.38
CA ASP A 49 2.02 -12.63 -6.77
C ASP A 49 2.18 -12.79 -5.26
N ILE A 50 3.28 -12.27 -4.71
CA ILE A 50 3.52 -12.26 -3.27
C ILE A 50 2.47 -11.43 -2.52
N ASP A 51 1.81 -10.49 -3.21
CA ASP A 51 0.71 -9.71 -2.66
C ASP A 51 -0.50 -10.58 -2.30
N ASP A 52 -0.67 -11.76 -2.93
CA ASP A 52 -1.73 -12.73 -2.62
C ASP A 52 -1.51 -13.50 -1.31
N VAL A 53 -0.32 -13.38 -0.71
CA VAL A 53 -0.03 -14.00 0.59
C VAL A 53 -0.67 -13.25 1.74
N VAL A 54 -0.85 -11.94 1.59
CA VAL A 54 -1.36 -11.07 2.65
C VAL A 54 -2.69 -10.45 2.24
N ASP A 55 -3.71 -10.60 3.07
CA ASP A 55 -5.01 -9.97 2.83
C ASP A 55 -5.00 -8.49 3.19
N LYS A 56 -4.35 -8.15 4.33
CA LYS A 56 -4.41 -6.79 4.88
C LYS A 56 -3.29 -6.48 5.85
N ILE A 57 -2.84 -5.23 5.83
CA ILE A 57 -1.88 -4.68 6.78
C ILE A 57 -2.54 -3.51 7.50
N GLU A 58 -2.55 -3.53 8.83
CA GLU A 58 -3.20 -2.51 9.66
C GLU A 58 -2.30 -2.04 10.80
N VAL A 59 -2.34 -0.75 11.10
CA VAL A 59 -1.79 -0.18 12.33
C VAL A 59 -2.94 0.44 13.11
N ILE A 60 -3.17 -0.03 14.33
CA ILE A 60 -4.31 0.36 15.15
C ILE A 60 -3.80 0.89 16.49
N GLY A 61 -4.24 2.10 16.83
CA GLY A 61 -4.00 2.73 18.12
C GLY A 61 -5.21 2.63 19.03
N ASN A 62 -4.97 2.52 20.33
CA ASN A 62 -6.00 2.53 21.38
C ASN A 62 -7.15 1.52 21.13
N GLY A 63 -6.84 0.41 20.46
CA GLY A 63 -7.78 -0.66 20.12
C GLY A 63 -8.77 -0.38 19.00
N SER A 64 -8.97 0.86 18.58
CA SER A 64 -9.98 1.22 17.57
C SER A 64 -9.57 2.34 16.62
N GLU A 65 -8.52 3.06 16.90
CA GLU A 65 -8.04 4.15 16.05
C GLU A 65 -7.20 3.60 14.90
N VAL A 66 -7.78 3.50 13.72
CA VAL A 66 -7.09 3.02 12.52
C VAL A 66 -6.18 4.13 11.98
N LEU A 67 -4.87 3.88 11.97
CA LEU A 67 -3.85 4.78 11.45
C LEU A 67 -3.41 4.39 10.04
N PHE A 68 -3.38 3.09 9.78
CA PHE A 68 -3.06 2.50 8.49
C PHE A 68 -3.93 1.26 8.29
N SER A 69 -4.55 1.10 7.13
CA SER A 69 -5.34 -0.07 6.81
C SER A 69 -5.46 -0.19 5.29
N LEU A 70 -4.56 -0.96 4.68
CA LEU A 70 -4.45 -1.14 3.24
C LEU A 70 -4.22 -2.61 2.90
N THR A 71 -4.63 -2.98 1.69
CA THR A 71 -4.22 -4.24 1.06
C THR A 71 -2.77 -4.14 0.55
N PRO A 72 -2.07 -5.25 0.29
CA PRO A 72 -0.72 -5.23 -0.24
C PRO A 72 -0.56 -4.43 -1.54
N PRO A 73 -1.41 -4.58 -2.58
CA PRO A 73 -1.32 -3.76 -3.78
C PRO A 73 -1.45 -2.26 -3.50
N GLU A 74 -2.39 -1.87 -2.62
CA GLU A 74 -2.54 -0.46 -2.20
C GLU A 74 -1.30 0.03 -1.44
N ALA A 75 -0.76 -0.78 -0.53
CA ALA A 75 0.45 -0.44 0.23
C ALA A 75 1.68 -0.31 -0.67
N ARG A 76 1.78 -1.16 -1.71
CA ARG A 76 2.80 -1.09 -2.75
C ARG A 76 2.73 0.23 -3.52
N LEU A 77 1.55 0.64 -3.96
CA LEU A 77 1.32 1.89 -4.66
C LEU A 77 1.67 3.11 -3.78
N TYR A 78 1.22 3.12 -2.52
CA TYR A 78 1.62 4.17 -1.58
C TYR A 78 3.12 4.18 -1.34
N GLY A 79 3.76 3.01 -1.27
CA GLY A 79 5.22 2.89 -1.18
C GLY A 79 5.92 3.55 -2.36
N LEU A 80 5.48 3.27 -3.59
CA LEU A 80 6.00 3.90 -4.80
C LEU A 80 5.89 5.43 -4.76
N LEU A 81 4.71 5.95 -4.37
CA LEU A 81 4.44 7.37 -4.30
C LEU A 81 5.21 8.10 -3.19
N ASP A 82 5.39 7.45 -2.04
CA ASP A 82 6.06 8.05 -0.89
C ASP A 82 7.59 8.03 -1.02
N PHE A 83 8.15 7.04 -1.70
CA PHE A 83 9.60 6.86 -1.86
C PHE A 83 10.11 7.17 -3.27
N GLY A 84 9.23 7.35 -4.26
CA GLY A 84 9.60 7.63 -5.65
C GLY A 84 10.29 6.45 -6.35
N GLN A 85 10.18 5.25 -5.82
CA GLN A 85 10.78 4.03 -6.38
C GLN A 85 9.95 2.80 -5.99
N PRO A 86 9.96 1.74 -6.81
CA PRO A 86 9.28 0.48 -6.50
C PRO A 86 9.74 -0.10 -5.17
N ILE A 87 8.87 -0.85 -4.52
CA ILE A 87 9.22 -1.58 -3.30
C ILE A 87 10.26 -2.67 -3.61
N ALA A 88 11.03 -3.05 -2.60
CA ALA A 88 11.94 -4.18 -2.72
C ALA A 88 11.16 -5.49 -2.77
N GLU A 89 11.32 -6.23 -3.86
CA GLU A 89 10.66 -7.52 -4.06
C GLU A 89 11.57 -8.52 -4.77
N LYS A 90 11.28 -9.81 -4.60
CA LYS A 90 11.86 -10.89 -5.38
C LYS A 90 10.72 -11.76 -5.89
N VAL A 91 10.64 -11.87 -7.21
CA VAL A 91 9.74 -12.79 -7.90
C VAL A 91 10.55 -13.97 -8.44
N ASP A 92 10.16 -15.18 -8.09
CA ASP A 92 10.83 -16.41 -8.50
C ASP A 92 9.82 -17.56 -8.46
N GLU A 93 9.21 -17.86 -9.58
CA GLU A 93 8.13 -18.85 -9.71
C GLU A 93 8.62 -20.29 -9.86
N THR A 94 9.93 -20.53 -9.72
CA THR A 94 10.48 -21.88 -9.75
C THR A 94 10.06 -22.69 -8.51
N ALA A 95 10.01 -24.00 -8.63
CA ALA A 95 9.61 -24.87 -7.53
C ALA A 95 10.50 -24.68 -6.28
N ASN A 96 9.88 -24.57 -5.11
CA ASN A 96 10.53 -24.38 -3.82
C ASN A 96 11.41 -23.12 -3.74
N ALA A 97 11.14 -22.09 -4.54
CA ALA A 97 11.82 -20.82 -4.48
C ALA A 97 11.22 -19.90 -3.41
N VAL A 98 12.03 -19.01 -2.86
CA VAL A 98 11.57 -17.99 -1.91
C VAL A 98 11.26 -16.71 -2.65
N MET A 99 10.03 -16.24 -2.52
CA MET A 99 9.57 -14.92 -2.96
C MET A 99 9.41 -14.00 -1.76
N PHE A 100 9.61 -12.70 -1.94
CA PHE A 100 9.32 -11.71 -0.90
C PHE A 100 8.94 -10.35 -1.47
N ALA A 101 8.21 -9.59 -0.66
CA ALA A 101 8.02 -8.15 -0.85
C ALA A 101 8.19 -7.39 0.48
N VAL A 102 8.56 -6.11 0.38
CA VAL A 102 8.72 -5.22 1.54
C VAL A 102 7.74 -4.08 1.41
N TYR A 103 6.73 -4.04 2.27
CA TYR A 103 5.71 -2.99 2.31
C TYR A 103 6.11 -1.90 3.29
N PRO A 104 6.41 -0.68 2.82
CA PRO A 104 6.74 0.43 3.71
C PRO A 104 5.47 1.11 4.22
N ILE A 105 5.40 1.34 5.52
CA ILE A 105 4.35 2.12 6.18
C ILE A 105 4.97 3.42 6.66
N LEU A 106 4.82 4.47 5.88
CA LEU A 106 5.33 5.80 6.21
C LEU A 106 4.26 6.60 6.96
N PHE A 107 4.59 7.12 8.14
CA PHE A 107 3.68 7.93 8.95
C PHE A 107 3.78 9.43 8.65
N GLY A 108 4.90 9.89 8.10
CA GLY A 108 5.09 11.26 7.65
C GLY A 108 4.73 11.48 6.17
N ARG A 109 4.91 12.70 5.68
CA ARG A 109 4.82 13.04 4.25
C ARG A 109 6.04 12.52 3.48
N THR A 110 7.14 12.46 4.18
CA THR A 110 8.41 11.85 3.77
C THR A 110 9.01 11.15 4.98
N GLU A 111 10.03 10.31 4.77
CA GLU A 111 10.74 9.61 5.85
C GLU A 111 11.36 10.60 6.87
N TRP A 112 11.65 11.82 6.44
CA TRP A 112 12.31 12.87 7.23
C TRP A 112 11.38 13.99 7.71
N ASP A 113 10.06 13.75 7.75
CA ASP A 113 9.07 14.73 8.17
C ASP A 113 8.68 14.57 9.66
N PRO A 114 9.36 15.25 10.60
CA PRO A 114 9.14 15.07 12.03
C PRO A 114 7.76 15.53 12.50
N ASN A 115 7.07 16.34 11.71
CA ASN A 115 5.77 16.89 12.10
C ASN A 115 4.66 15.85 12.14
N PHE A 116 4.83 14.74 11.39
CA PHE A 116 3.83 13.68 11.27
C PHE A 116 4.34 12.29 11.68
N TRP A 117 5.57 12.17 12.16
CA TRP A 117 6.05 10.89 12.71
C TRP A 117 5.12 10.42 13.83
N LEU A 118 4.96 9.12 13.96
CA LEU A 118 4.06 8.53 14.94
C LEU A 118 4.65 8.60 16.36
N PRO A 119 4.15 9.49 17.25
CA PRO A 119 4.60 9.56 18.63
C PRO A 119 3.88 8.47 19.42
N CYS A 120 4.53 7.32 19.57
CA CYS A 120 3.92 6.14 20.19
C CYS A 120 3.47 6.39 21.63
N SER A 121 4.10 7.34 22.35
CA SER A 121 3.70 7.73 23.72
C SER A 121 2.31 8.37 23.83
N LYS A 122 1.71 8.78 22.72
CA LYS A 122 0.32 9.29 22.70
C LYS A 122 -0.74 8.19 22.71
N PHE A 123 -0.33 6.94 22.54
CA PHE A 123 -1.21 5.79 22.55
C PHE A 123 -1.03 5.00 23.83
N THR A 124 -2.11 4.42 24.33
CA THR A 124 -2.09 3.45 25.44
C THR A 124 -1.83 2.04 24.94
N ASP A 125 -2.19 1.79 23.70
CA ASP A 125 -1.96 0.56 22.97
C ASP A 125 -1.71 0.85 21.49
N LEU A 126 -0.76 0.17 20.88
CA LEU A 126 -0.42 0.35 19.47
C LEU A 126 -0.02 -1.02 18.88
N GLU A 127 -0.77 -1.44 17.89
CA GLU A 127 -0.61 -2.75 17.26
C GLU A 127 -0.41 -2.64 15.77
N LEU A 128 0.53 -3.44 15.24
CA LEU A 128 0.58 -3.80 13.84
C LEU A 128 -0.11 -5.16 13.69
N ARG A 129 -1.10 -5.23 12.81
CA ARG A 129 -1.83 -6.44 12.47
C ARG A 129 -1.62 -6.77 11.01
N ILE A 130 -1.25 -8.01 10.71
CA ILE A 130 -1.03 -8.50 9.35
C ILE A 130 -1.88 -9.75 9.21
N LYS A 131 -2.94 -9.64 8.42
CA LYS A 131 -3.78 -10.78 8.06
C LYS A 131 -3.23 -11.41 6.81
N TYR A 132 -3.05 -12.72 6.80
CA TYR A 132 -2.51 -13.48 5.69
C TYR A 132 -3.25 -14.81 5.52
N SER A 133 -3.42 -15.23 4.26
CA SER A 133 -4.13 -16.45 3.88
C SER A 133 -3.67 -16.96 2.50
N PRO A 134 -2.40 -17.36 2.34
CA PRO A 134 -1.88 -17.84 1.06
C PRO A 134 -2.64 -19.08 0.59
N THR A 135 -2.89 -19.17 -0.70
CA THR A 135 -3.44 -20.38 -1.30
C THR A 135 -2.39 -21.48 -1.30
N ILE A 136 -2.59 -22.53 -0.48
CA ILE A 136 -1.65 -23.64 -0.35
C ILE A 136 -1.91 -24.68 -1.43
N ALA A 137 -0.95 -24.87 -2.33
CA ALA A 137 -0.97 -25.90 -3.39
C ALA A 137 0.44 -26.19 -3.91
N ALA A 138 0.61 -27.32 -4.57
CA ALA A 138 1.88 -27.65 -5.22
C ALA A 138 2.29 -26.62 -6.29
N THR A 139 1.33 -25.99 -6.94
CA THR A 139 1.49 -24.94 -7.97
C THR A 139 1.27 -23.52 -7.44
N ALA A 140 1.15 -23.33 -6.14
CA ALA A 140 0.98 -22.04 -5.51
C ALA A 140 2.00 -21.88 -4.35
N TRP A 141 1.56 -21.78 -3.10
CA TRP A 141 2.42 -21.56 -1.95
C TRP A 141 2.61 -22.83 -1.12
N ALA A 142 3.79 -23.00 -0.54
CA ALA A 142 4.10 -24.11 0.34
C ALA A 142 3.61 -23.83 1.77
N THR A 143 3.02 -24.84 2.41
CA THR A 143 2.53 -24.74 3.79
C THR A 143 3.65 -24.43 4.79
N GLY A 144 3.36 -23.62 5.80
CA GLY A 144 4.27 -23.33 6.92
C GLY A 144 5.51 -22.52 6.52
N THR A 145 5.48 -21.79 5.41
CA THR A 145 6.63 -21.02 4.90
C THR A 145 6.46 -19.51 4.99
N VAL A 146 5.30 -19.01 5.38
CA VAL A 146 5.08 -17.58 5.55
C VAL A 146 5.96 -17.04 6.66
N THR A 147 6.86 -16.13 6.31
CA THR A 147 7.74 -15.44 7.27
C THR A 147 7.43 -13.96 7.24
N ILE A 148 7.15 -13.39 8.40
CA ILE A 148 6.89 -11.97 8.55
C ILE A 148 8.01 -11.34 9.36
N THR A 149 8.67 -10.34 8.77
CA THR A 149 9.74 -9.56 9.40
C THR A 149 9.34 -8.10 9.45
N VAL A 150 9.42 -7.49 10.63
CA VAL A 150 9.06 -6.09 10.85
C VAL A 150 10.27 -5.31 11.33
N ILE A 151 10.66 -4.30 10.57
CA ILE A 151 11.76 -3.38 10.90
C ILE A 151 11.16 -1.98 11.08
N ALA A 152 11.51 -1.31 12.16
CA ALA A 152 11.10 0.07 12.38
C ALA A 152 12.28 1.04 12.22
N LEU A 153 12.08 2.10 11.50
CA LEU A 153 12.90 3.31 11.60
C LEU A 153 12.28 4.19 12.68
N MET A 154 13.04 4.45 13.75
CA MET A 154 12.51 5.17 14.91
C MET A 154 13.52 6.10 15.54
N THR A 155 13.04 7.09 16.27
CA THR A 155 13.84 7.91 17.19
C THR A 155 13.63 7.43 18.62
N MET A 156 14.75 7.10 19.26
CA MET A 156 14.76 6.66 20.66
C MET A 156 14.61 7.86 21.61
N GLY A 157 13.64 7.76 22.53
CA GLY A 157 13.47 8.69 23.64
C GLY A 157 13.31 10.14 23.21
N GLY A 158 12.43 10.41 22.26
CA GLY A 158 12.25 11.76 21.74
C GLY A 158 10.80 12.22 21.76
N ASP A 159 10.62 13.49 22.08
CA ASP A 159 9.46 14.24 21.65
C ASP A 159 9.66 14.57 20.17
N PRO A 160 8.69 14.29 19.27
CA PRO A 160 8.81 14.64 17.85
C PRO A 160 8.87 16.17 17.60
N GLY A 161 8.87 16.99 18.65
CA GLY A 161 8.84 18.45 18.53
C GLY A 161 7.45 18.95 18.17
N GLN A 162 7.30 19.68 17.08
CA GLN A 162 5.99 20.14 16.60
C GLN A 162 5.20 19.01 15.93
N TYR A 163 4.57 18.15 16.71
CA TYR A 163 3.64 17.17 16.18
C TYR A 163 2.35 17.82 15.71
N MET A 164 2.08 17.75 14.41
CA MET A 164 0.91 18.37 13.79
C MET A 164 -0.28 17.42 13.65
N GLY A 165 -0.08 16.12 13.83
CA GLY A 165 -1.13 15.12 13.69
C GLY A 165 -0.62 13.82 13.07
N THR A 166 -1.51 12.88 12.83
CA THR A 166 -1.20 11.59 12.20
C THR A 166 -1.78 11.54 10.80
N LEU A 167 -0.96 11.24 9.81
CA LEU A 167 -1.43 10.95 8.47
C LEU A 167 -1.99 9.51 8.44
N ARG A 168 -3.29 9.41 8.20
CA ARG A 168 -3.98 8.12 8.07
C ARG A 168 -3.99 7.69 6.61
N LYS A 169 -3.75 6.41 6.36
CA LYS A 169 -3.85 5.77 5.05
C LYS A 169 -4.81 4.60 5.17
N THR A 170 -5.99 4.75 4.61
CA THR A 170 -7.04 3.74 4.74
C THR A 170 -7.83 3.66 3.46
N THR A 171 -8.26 2.47 3.10
CA THR A 171 -9.27 2.26 2.06
C THR A 171 -10.58 2.85 2.56
N ILE A 172 -11.19 3.75 1.81
CA ILE A 172 -12.44 4.40 2.16
C ILE A 172 -13.61 3.64 1.55
N TYR A 173 -13.44 3.17 0.33
CA TYR A 173 -14.49 2.53 -0.45
C TYR A 173 -13.90 1.45 -1.35
N ASP A 174 -14.58 0.32 -1.42
CA ASP A 174 -14.25 -0.80 -2.29
C ASP A 174 -15.55 -1.32 -2.90
N PHE A 175 -15.58 -1.52 -4.22
CA PHE A 175 -16.76 -1.98 -4.93
C PHE A 175 -16.39 -2.72 -6.22
N THR A 176 -17.30 -3.56 -6.67
CA THR A 176 -17.18 -4.23 -7.96
C THR A 176 -18.11 -3.54 -8.97
N THR A 177 -17.54 -3.11 -10.10
CA THR A 177 -18.32 -2.53 -11.19
C THR A 177 -19.25 -3.58 -11.80
N VAL A 178 -20.51 -3.23 -12.02
CA VAL A 178 -21.51 -4.18 -12.56
C VAL A 178 -21.98 -3.83 -13.96
N ALA A 179 -21.88 -2.58 -14.35
CA ALA A 179 -22.26 -2.07 -15.69
C ALA A 179 -21.71 -0.66 -15.88
N SER A 180 -21.84 -0.11 -17.09
CA SER A 180 -21.52 1.29 -17.34
C SER A 180 -22.46 2.21 -16.54
N GLY A 181 -21.89 3.17 -15.84
CA GLY A 181 -22.62 4.15 -15.01
C GLY A 181 -21.70 4.99 -14.16
N ASP A 182 -22.28 5.93 -13.45
CA ASP A 182 -21.54 6.75 -12.49
C ASP A 182 -21.60 6.09 -11.11
N GLU A 183 -20.43 5.90 -10.50
CA GLU A 183 -20.32 5.52 -9.08
C GLU A 183 -20.10 6.76 -8.24
N VAL A 184 -20.94 6.98 -7.25
CA VAL A 184 -20.88 8.14 -6.35
C VAL A 184 -20.39 7.70 -4.99
N ILE A 185 -19.23 8.18 -4.59
CA ILE A 185 -18.59 7.84 -3.32
C ILE A 185 -18.65 9.05 -2.39
N ASP A 186 -19.35 8.92 -1.27
CA ASP A 186 -19.40 9.94 -0.23
C ASP A 186 -18.13 9.89 0.63
N LEU A 187 -17.29 10.91 0.51
CA LEU A 187 -16.08 11.03 1.33
C LEU A 187 -16.43 11.40 2.77
N PRO A 188 -15.79 10.76 3.78
CA PRO A 188 -15.97 11.12 5.18
C PRO A 188 -15.70 12.61 5.43
N ARG A 189 -16.68 13.32 5.97
CA ARG A 189 -16.56 14.74 6.34
C ARG A 189 -15.75 14.86 7.62
N ARG A 190 -15.16 16.02 7.92
CA ARG A 190 -14.34 16.34 9.10
C ARG A 190 -12.88 15.87 9.04
N LEU A 191 -12.43 15.35 7.92
CA LEU A 191 -11.02 15.02 7.69
C LEU A 191 -10.45 15.92 6.61
N LEU A 192 -9.18 16.28 6.73
CA LEU A 192 -8.44 16.93 5.67
C LEU A 192 -7.85 15.85 4.77
N TYR A 193 -8.21 15.89 3.51
CA TYR A 193 -7.68 14.97 2.52
C TYR A 193 -6.41 15.55 1.90
N ARG A 194 -5.33 14.84 2.06
CA ARG A 194 -4.06 15.21 1.42
C ARG A 194 -3.92 14.56 0.05
N ARG A 195 -4.35 13.31 -0.07
CA ARG A 195 -4.19 12.50 -1.28
C ARG A 195 -5.31 11.47 -1.35
N GLY A 196 -5.86 11.26 -2.53
CA GLY A 196 -6.73 10.14 -2.84
C GLY A 196 -6.02 9.21 -3.82
N LEU A 197 -6.11 7.90 -3.60
CA LEU A 197 -5.66 6.88 -4.51
C LEU A 197 -6.90 6.15 -5.03
N ILE A 198 -7.03 6.08 -6.35
CA ILE A 198 -8.04 5.26 -7.02
C ILE A 198 -7.28 4.10 -7.65
N TYR A 199 -7.59 2.90 -7.22
CA TYR A 199 -7.02 1.67 -7.72
C TYR A 199 -8.10 0.86 -8.42
N CYS A 200 -7.89 0.54 -9.70
CA CYS A 200 -8.75 -0.32 -10.48
C CYS A 200 -8.02 -1.64 -10.70
N TYR A 201 -8.67 -2.73 -10.34
CA TYR A 201 -8.14 -4.08 -10.53
C TYR A 201 -9.12 -4.87 -11.38
N GLU A 202 -8.66 -5.39 -12.50
CA GLU A 202 -9.40 -6.33 -13.32
C GLU A 202 -8.64 -7.65 -13.41
N SER A 203 -9.34 -8.74 -13.09
CA SER A 203 -8.76 -10.09 -13.20
C SER A 203 -8.62 -10.48 -14.67
N GLY A 204 -7.39 -10.49 -15.14
CA GLY A 204 -7.04 -11.07 -16.45
C GLY A 204 -6.88 -10.10 -17.62
N THR A 205 -7.19 -8.83 -17.47
CA THR A 205 -6.89 -7.79 -18.45
C THR A 205 -6.46 -6.51 -17.72
N GLU A 206 -5.29 -6.00 -18.05
CA GLU A 206 -4.76 -4.79 -17.43
C GLU A 206 -5.22 -3.51 -18.15
N ASP A 207 -6.41 -3.53 -18.73
CA ASP A 207 -6.96 -2.39 -19.44
C ASP A 207 -7.55 -1.38 -18.45
N GLY A 208 -6.89 -0.26 -18.25
CA GLY A 208 -7.41 0.89 -17.51
C GLY A 208 -8.61 1.58 -18.19
N THR A 209 -9.43 0.81 -18.91
CA THR A 209 -10.61 1.29 -19.64
C THR A 209 -11.87 1.35 -18.78
N ASP A 210 -11.85 0.74 -17.59
CA ASP A 210 -13.03 0.66 -16.73
C ASP A 210 -13.44 2.00 -16.12
N ILE A 211 -12.48 2.90 -15.94
CA ILE A 211 -12.73 4.25 -15.45
C ILE A 211 -12.49 5.25 -16.59
N THR A 212 -13.55 5.87 -17.06
CA THR A 212 -13.43 6.90 -18.11
C THR A 212 -13.15 8.29 -17.54
N LYS A 213 -13.67 8.58 -16.34
CA LYS A 213 -13.63 9.92 -15.78
C LYS A 213 -13.67 9.94 -14.27
N VAL A 214 -12.97 10.90 -13.68
CA VAL A 214 -13.01 11.16 -12.24
C VAL A 214 -13.45 12.61 -11.99
N LYS A 215 -14.43 12.78 -11.10
CA LYS A 215 -14.94 14.10 -10.69
C LYS A 215 -14.96 14.18 -9.17
N LEU A 216 -14.43 15.27 -8.63
CA LEU A 216 -14.62 15.63 -7.24
C LEU A 216 -15.65 16.76 -7.16
N SER A 217 -16.73 16.52 -6.44
CA SER A 217 -17.80 17.48 -6.23
C SER A 217 -17.88 17.86 -4.74
N LEU A 218 -17.97 19.13 -4.48
CA LEU A 218 -18.18 19.67 -3.15
C LEU A 218 -19.51 20.43 -3.12
N ASN A 219 -20.26 20.26 -2.02
CA ASN A 219 -21.54 20.95 -1.78
C ASN A 219 -22.54 20.76 -2.95
N ASN A 220 -22.76 19.54 -3.41
CA ASN A 220 -23.67 19.26 -4.53
C ASN A 220 -23.35 20.06 -5.82
N ASP A 221 -22.10 19.97 -6.27
CA ASP A 221 -21.59 20.65 -7.47
C ASP A 221 -21.48 22.20 -7.38
N GLU A 222 -21.65 22.78 -6.21
CA GLU A 222 -21.38 24.21 -6.01
C GLU A 222 -19.91 24.54 -6.32
N ARG A 223 -19.00 23.61 -6.00
CA ARG A 223 -17.59 23.69 -6.33
C ARG A 223 -17.10 22.35 -6.86
N ILE A 224 -16.47 22.36 -8.02
CA ILE A 224 -15.88 21.19 -8.68
C ILE A 224 -14.36 21.43 -8.82
N PRO A 225 -13.56 21.05 -7.80
CA PRO A 225 -12.11 21.23 -7.84
C PRO A 225 -11.44 20.40 -8.94
N PHE A 226 -12.07 19.28 -9.32
CA PHE A 226 -11.48 18.28 -10.17
C PHE A 226 -12.54 17.60 -11.04
N ASN A 227 -12.30 17.53 -12.36
CA ASN A 227 -13.18 16.87 -13.34
C ASN A 227 -12.37 16.56 -14.59
N LEU A 228 -11.72 15.40 -14.63
CA LEU A 228 -10.79 15.00 -15.69
C LEU A 228 -11.13 13.62 -16.25
N GLU A 229 -10.83 13.44 -17.52
CA GLU A 229 -10.78 12.10 -18.10
C GLU A 229 -9.64 11.30 -17.45
N TRP A 230 -9.78 9.97 -17.41
CA TRP A 230 -8.79 9.10 -16.78
C TRP A 230 -7.41 9.20 -17.41
N ALA A 231 -7.36 9.26 -18.75
CA ALA A 231 -6.11 9.43 -19.48
C ALA A 231 -5.40 10.75 -19.14
N ASP A 232 -6.16 11.87 -19.11
CA ASP A 232 -5.60 13.18 -18.75
C ASP A 232 -5.05 13.17 -17.31
N LEU A 233 -5.72 12.46 -16.40
CA LEU A 233 -5.26 12.29 -15.03
C LEU A 233 -3.96 11.49 -14.96
N ALA A 234 -3.82 10.43 -15.76
CA ALA A 234 -2.60 9.63 -15.84
C ALA A 234 -1.41 10.46 -16.34
N ASP A 235 -1.62 11.23 -17.42
CA ASP A 235 -0.59 12.12 -17.98
C ASP A 235 -0.17 13.20 -16.97
N LEU A 236 -1.13 13.77 -16.25
CA LEU A 236 -0.86 14.77 -15.22
C LEU A 236 -0.07 14.17 -14.04
N ASN A 237 -0.40 12.96 -13.62
CA ASN A 237 0.34 12.25 -12.58
C ASN A 237 1.77 11.93 -13.00
N GLN A 238 1.98 11.52 -14.25
CA GLN A 238 3.32 11.31 -14.79
C GLN A 238 4.15 12.60 -14.73
N LEU A 239 3.56 13.73 -15.14
CA LEU A 239 4.22 15.03 -15.10
C LEU A 239 4.57 15.47 -13.66
N LEU A 240 3.65 15.28 -12.71
CA LEU A 240 3.80 15.78 -11.34
C LEU A 240 4.73 14.93 -10.47
N TYR A 241 4.79 13.64 -10.72
CA TYR A 241 5.53 12.71 -9.86
C TYR A 241 6.75 12.10 -10.53
N ASP A 242 6.98 12.37 -11.82
CA ASP A 242 8.01 11.71 -12.65
C ASP A 242 7.96 10.15 -12.52
N ILE A 243 6.80 9.66 -12.13
CA ILE A 243 6.54 8.23 -12.00
C ILE A 243 6.06 7.79 -13.37
N LYS A 244 6.97 7.22 -14.13
CA LYS A 244 6.56 6.38 -15.25
C LYS A 244 5.88 5.17 -14.64
N ALA A 245 4.62 4.97 -14.95
CA ALA A 245 3.88 3.77 -14.58
C ALA A 245 4.36 2.55 -15.38
N GLU A 246 5.66 2.41 -15.55
CA GLU A 246 6.30 1.24 -16.10
C GLU A 246 6.51 0.25 -14.94
N ARG A 247 5.50 -0.53 -14.66
CA ARG A 247 5.69 -1.78 -13.92
C ARG A 247 6.40 -2.74 -14.86
N ALA A 248 7.71 -2.77 -14.83
CA ALA A 248 8.47 -3.83 -15.45
C ALA A 248 8.29 -5.11 -14.62
N MET A 249 7.21 -5.82 -14.83
CA MET A 249 7.04 -7.15 -14.32
C MET A 249 7.77 -8.09 -15.27
N LYS A 250 8.92 -8.63 -14.84
CA LYS A 250 9.58 -9.72 -15.56
C LYS A 250 8.87 -11.01 -15.20
N ILE A 251 8.01 -11.48 -16.06
CA ILE A 251 7.45 -12.83 -15.96
C ILE A 251 8.46 -13.78 -16.59
N TYR A 252 9.09 -14.60 -15.77
CA TYR A 252 9.91 -15.73 -16.24
C TYR A 252 8.98 -16.91 -16.47
N ARG A 253 8.74 -17.28 -17.72
CA ARG A 253 8.16 -18.58 -18.03
C ARG A 253 9.25 -19.63 -17.97
N ALA A 254 9.01 -20.69 -17.21
CA ALA A 254 9.96 -21.78 -17.00
C ALA A 254 10.25 -22.63 -18.26
N ASP A 255 9.48 -22.48 -19.32
CA ASP A 255 9.55 -23.33 -20.54
C ASP A 255 10.06 -22.60 -21.79
N THR A 256 10.20 -21.29 -21.75
CA THR A 256 10.78 -20.49 -22.83
C THR A 256 11.49 -19.28 -22.23
N ASP A 257 12.74 -19.05 -22.63
CA ASP A 257 13.55 -17.88 -22.24
C ASP A 257 12.97 -16.53 -22.77
N VAL A 258 11.65 -16.39 -22.77
CA VAL A 258 10.99 -15.18 -23.25
C VAL A 258 10.73 -14.27 -22.07
N VAL A 259 11.49 -13.21 -21.98
CA VAL A 259 11.25 -12.09 -21.06
C VAL A 259 10.15 -11.23 -21.64
N TYR A 260 8.96 -11.28 -21.07
CA TYR A 260 7.92 -10.29 -21.37
C TYR A 260 8.16 -9.07 -20.48
N THR A 261 8.50 -7.95 -21.09
CA THR A 261 8.42 -6.66 -20.43
C THR A 261 6.98 -6.20 -20.62
N ILE A 262 6.17 -6.30 -19.59
CA ILE A 262 4.85 -5.66 -19.59
C ILE A 262 5.10 -4.19 -19.26
N THR A 263 5.16 -3.37 -20.30
CA THR A 263 4.94 -1.94 -20.16
C THR A 263 3.45 -1.76 -19.90
N ALA A 264 3.09 -1.42 -18.69
CA ALA A 264 1.72 -0.99 -18.37
C ALA A 264 1.47 0.37 -19.01
N GLU A 265 1.39 0.41 -20.34
CA GLU A 265 0.80 1.51 -21.06
C GLU A 265 -0.69 1.48 -20.77
N GLY A 266 -1.17 2.35 -19.90
CA GLY A 266 -2.60 2.55 -19.66
C GLY A 266 -3.12 2.30 -18.26
N GLN A 267 -2.33 1.83 -17.32
CA GLN A 267 -2.76 1.83 -15.91
C GLN A 267 -2.66 3.26 -15.36
N GLY A 268 -3.73 4.01 -15.54
CA GLY A 268 -3.85 5.33 -14.95
C GLY A 268 -3.88 5.22 -13.44
N LEU A 269 -2.79 5.58 -12.77
CA LEU A 269 -2.79 5.79 -11.35
C LEU A 269 -3.58 7.06 -11.05
N GLY A 270 -4.84 6.93 -10.63
CA GLY A 270 -5.67 8.06 -10.24
C GLY A 270 -5.21 8.65 -8.91
N LEU A 271 -4.23 9.57 -8.97
CA LEU A 271 -3.69 10.21 -7.79
C LEU A 271 -4.26 11.62 -7.64
N LEU A 272 -4.99 11.82 -6.55
CA LEU A 272 -5.45 13.14 -6.12
C LEU A 272 -4.49 13.66 -5.06
N ASN A 273 -3.69 14.65 -5.37
CA ASN A 273 -2.71 15.18 -4.43
C ASN A 273 -3.11 16.55 -3.82
N GLU A 274 -2.34 16.94 -2.82
CA GLU A 274 -2.49 18.16 -2.03
C GLU A 274 -2.57 19.46 -2.89
N THR A 275 -1.87 19.50 -4.02
CA THR A 275 -1.87 20.65 -4.93
C THR A 275 -3.16 20.78 -5.73
N MET A 276 -3.90 19.70 -5.92
CA MET A 276 -5.20 19.71 -6.61
C MET A 276 -6.34 20.14 -5.69
N PHE A 277 -6.23 19.91 -4.38
CA PHE A 277 -7.21 20.37 -3.41
C PHE A 277 -7.04 21.85 -3.03
N GLY A 278 -6.03 22.55 -3.62
CA GLY A 278 -5.77 23.97 -3.46
C GLY A 278 -6.05 24.48 -2.07
N GLY A 279 -5.08 24.40 -1.21
CA GLY A 279 -4.83 25.05 0.07
C GLY A 279 -5.91 25.74 0.90
N GLU A 280 -7.19 25.50 0.71
CA GLU A 280 -8.27 26.06 1.52
C GLU A 280 -9.48 25.13 1.58
N ALA A 281 -9.30 23.96 2.20
CA ALA A 281 -10.44 23.32 2.84
C ALA A 281 -10.45 23.74 4.31
N GLN A 282 -10.60 25.02 4.57
CA GLN A 282 -11.13 25.49 5.85
C GLN A 282 -12.63 25.27 5.83
N ILE A 283 -13.10 24.33 6.62
CA ILE A 283 -14.46 24.24 7.11
C ILE A 283 -14.40 24.43 8.61
#